data_efd4b3fd0ed927e211cee8740d7f4eb4
#
_entry.id   efd4b3fd0ed927e211cee8740d7f4eb4
#
_cell.length_a   1.000
_cell.length_b   1.000
_cell.length_c   1.000
_cell.angle_alpha   90.00
_cell.angle_beta   90.00
_cell.angle_gamma   90.00
#
_symmetry.space_group_name_H-M   'P 1'
#
loop_
_entity.id
_entity.type
_entity.pdbx_description
1 polymer ?
#
loop_
_entity_poly.entity_id
_entity_poly.type
_entity_poly.pdbx_seq_one_letter_code
_entity_poly.pdbx_strand_id
1 'polypeptide(L)'
;MSNLISFSLANAATLAAAAAFLFGGVINATARKSIREEFVRHGFPWWWCWVTALLEFMTAVLLVLRPTFAIGAALGVCIMVAAIFSVVKARDFSRISPPAVFLLLLLIAVFVQFS
;
A
#
# COMPACT_ATOMS: atom_id res chain seq x y z
N MET A 1 -30.02 -4.46 9.20
CA MET A 1 -29.31 -5.70 8.85
C MET A 1 -28.24 -5.45 7.80
N SER A 2 -28.63 -4.95 6.63
CA SER A 2 -27.66 -4.66 5.57
C SER A 2 -26.58 -3.69 6.00
N ASN A 3 -26.91 -2.68 6.83
CA ASN A 3 -25.95 -1.70 7.31
C ASN A 3 -24.87 -2.33 8.21
N LEU A 4 -25.25 -3.32 9.02
CA LEU A 4 -24.29 -4.03 9.87
C LEU A 4 -23.33 -4.87 9.05
N ILE A 5 -23.86 -5.57 8.03
CA ILE A 5 -23.02 -6.38 7.14
C ILE A 5 -22.04 -5.49 6.37
N SER A 6 -22.54 -4.38 5.81
CA SER A 6 -21.69 -3.43 5.08
C SER A 6 -20.63 -2.84 5.99
N PHE A 7 -20.99 -2.49 7.23
CA PHE A 7 -20.03 -1.96 8.20
C PHE A 7 -18.93 -2.97 8.53
N SER A 8 -19.31 -4.24 8.73
CA SER A 8 -18.36 -5.31 9.01
C SER A 8 -17.42 -5.57 7.84
N LEU A 9 -17.96 -5.59 6.62
CA LEU A 9 -17.16 -5.77 5.40
C LEU A 9 -16.20 -4.59 5.22
N ALA A 10 -16.67 -3.36 5.44
CA ALA A 10 -15.85 -2.17 5.34
C ALA A 10 -14.68 -2.23 6.32
N ASN A 11 -14.96 -2.63 7.58
CA ASN A 11 -13.91 -2.75 8.59
C ASN A 11 -12.92 -3.86 8.24
N ALA A 12 -13.40 -5.02 7.80
CA ALA A 12 -12.54 -6.14 7.42
C ALA A 12 -11.64 -5.75 6.24
N ALA A 13 -12.20 -5.13 5.21
CA ALA A 13 -11.45 -4.71 4.02
C ALA A 13 -10.41 -3.65 4.39
N THR A 14 -10.80 -2.68 5.23
CA THR A 14 -9.90 -1.63 5.68
C THR A 14 -8.75 -2.21 6.51
N LEU A 15 -9.04 -3.13 7.42
CA LEU A 15 -8.01 -3.76 8.24
C LEU A 15 -7.07 -4.60 7.38
N ALA A 16 -7.59 -5.30 6.37
CA ALA A 16 -6.76 -6.08 5.45
C ALA A 16 -5.81 -5.16 4.68
N ALA A 17 -6.32 -4.04 4.15
CA ALA A 17 -5.49 -3.08 3.43
C ALA A 17 -4.44 -2.46 4.36
N ALA A 18 -4.85 -2.05 5.57
CA ALA A 18 -3.93 -1.46 6.54
C ALA A 18 -2.84 -2.46 6.95
N ALA A 19 -3.22 -3.72 7.17
CA ALA A 19 -2.26 -4.77 7.50
C ALA A 19 -1.25 -4.99 6.37
N ALA A 20 -1.71 -4.95 5.12
CA ALA A 20 -0.83 -5.10 3.97
C ALA A 20 0.19 -3.96 3.91
N PHE A 21 -0.26 -2.71 4.10
CA PHE A 21 0.64 -1.56 4.10
C PHE A 21 1.61 -1.59 5.28
N LEU A 22 1.14 -2.02 6.45
CA LEU A 22 2.01 -2.19 7.61
C LEU A 22 3.09 -3.22 7.33
N PHE A 23 2.69 -4.37 6.77
CA PHE A 23 3.63 -5.43 6.43
C PHE A 23 4.66 -4.96 5.40
N GLY A 24 4.20 -4.28 4.34
CA GLY A 24 5.09 -3.70 3.34
C GLY A 24 6.05 -2.70 3.94
N GLY A 25 5.55 -1.86 4.85
CA GLY A 25 6.39 -0.89 5.56
C GLY A 25 7.47 -1.56 6.39
N VAL A 26 7.12 -2.64 7.11
CA VAL A 26 8.10 -3.39 7.90
C VAL A 26 9.18 -3.98 7.00
N ILE A 27 8.79 -4.61 5.89
CA ILE A 27 9.74 -5.20 4.95
C ILE A 27 10.69 -4.14 4.40
N ASN A 28 10.15 -3.01 3.96
CA ASN A 28 10.98 -1.93 3.42
C ASN A 28 11.90 -1.33 4.49
N ALA A 29 11.42 -1.25 5.73
CA ALA A 29 12.22 -0.71 6.83
C ALA A 29 13.42 -1.59 7.16
N THR A 30 13.38 -2.89 6.84
CA THR A 30 14.53 -3.77 7.08
C THR A 30 15.74 -3.38 6.24
N ALA A 31 15.53 -2.72 5.10
CA ALA A 31 16.58 -2.30 4.18
C ALA A 31 17.52 -3.44 3.80
N ARG A 32 16.97 -4.65 3.63
CA ARG A 32 17.76 -5.80 3.22
C ARG A 32 18.39 -5.56 1.86
N LYS A 33 19.50 -6.24 1.59
CA LYS A 33 20.26 -6.06 0.35
C LYS A 33 19.38 -6.20 -0.89
N SER A 34 18.50 -7.21 -0.91
CA SER A 34 17.61 -7.44 -2.05
C SER A 34 16.65 -6.26 -2.27
N ILE A 35 16.18 -5.66 -1.20
CA ILE A 35 15.25 -4.51 -1.27
C ILE A 35 15.98 -3.27 -1.77
N ARG A 36 17.18 -3.00 -1.24
CA ARG A 36 17.98 -1.86 -1.68
C ARG A 36 18.35 -1.98 -3.15
N GLU A 37 18.71 -3.17 -3.58
CA GLU A 37 19.06 -3.42 -4.99
C GLU A 37 17.86 -3.22 -5.90
N GLU A 38 16.67 -3.63 -5.44
CA GLU A 38 15.43 -3.43 -6.22
C GLU A 38 15.15 -1.94 -6.43
N PHE A 39 15.28 -1.11 -5.38
CA PHE A 39 15.05 0.32 -5.50
C PHE A 39 16.06 0.96 -6.45
N VAL A 40 17.33 0.59 -6.34
CA VAL A 40 18.38 1.10 -7.24
C VAL A 40 18.09 0.70 -8.68
N ARG A 41 17.65 -0.55 -8.88
CA ARG A 41 17.31 -1.06 -10.20
C ARG A 41 16.13 -0.30 -10.80
N HIS A 42 15.22 0.19 -9.97
CA HIS A 42 14.05 0.97 -10.41
C HIS A 42 14.35 2.47 -10.53
N GLY A 43 15.61 2.89 -10.37
CA GLY A 43 16.00 4.28 -10.57
C GLY A 43 15.98 5.15 -9.33
N PHE A 44 15.86 4.55 -8.14
CA PHE A 44 15.82 5.28 -6.88
C PHE A 44 17.10 5.07 -6.07
N PRO A 45 17.43 6.02 -5.16
CA PRO A 45 18.50 5.77 -4.20
C PRO A 45 18.17 4.56 -3.31
N TRP A 46 19.20 3.87 -2.78
CA TRP A 46 18.97 2.70 -1.94
C TRP A 46 18.18 3.03 -0.68
N TRP A 47 18.39 4.22 -0.11
CA TRP A 47 17.69 4.63 1.11
C TRP A 47 16.22 4.98 0.88
N TRP A 48 15.78 5.02 -0.36
CA TRP A 48 14.38 5.29 -0.70
C TRP A 48 13.44 4.24 -0.10
N CYS A 49 13.98 3.04 0.22
CA CYS A 49 13.19 2.03 0.90
C CYS A 49 12.67 2.53 2.26
N TRP A 50 13.43 3.38 2.96
CA TRP A 50 13.00 3.95 4.22
C TRP A 50 11.93 5.02 4.02
N VAL A 51 12.03 5.80 2.96
CA VAL A 51 10.99 6.79 2.63
C VAL A 51 9.68 6.04 2.33
N THR A 52 9.76 5.00 1.53
CA THR A 52 8.59 4.18 1.19
C THR A 52 8.01 3.52 2.44
N ALA A 53 8.86 3.00 3.33
CA ALA A 53 8.41 2.41 4.59
C ALA A 53 7.62 3.42 5.42
N LEU A 54 8.12 4.64 5.54
CA LEU A 54 7.44 5.70 6.29
C LEU A 54 6.07 6.00 5.67
N LEU A 55 6.03 6.15 4.33
CA LEU A 55 4.78 6.42 3.63
C LEU A 55 3.78 5.28 3.80
N GLU A 56 4.24 4.04 3.79
CA GLU A 56 3.37 2.88 3.98
C GLU A 56 2.84 2.81 5.40
N PHE A 57 3.66 3.10 6.41
CA PHE A 57 3.21 3.19 7.80
C PHE A 57 2.17 4.29 7.97
N MET A 58 2.41 5.45 7.38
CA MET A 58 1.45 6.56 7.43
C MET A 58 0.13 6.14 6.79
N THR A 59 0.18 5.48 5.65
CA THR A 59 -1.02 4.99 4.97
C THR A 59 -1.80 4.04 5.87
N ALA A 60 -1.12 3.09 6.51
CA ALA A 60 -1.77 2.13 7.40
C ALA A 60 -2.49 2.84 8.54
N VAL A 61 -1.83 3.81 9.19
CA VAL A 61 -2.43 4.55 10.30
C VAL A 61 -3.63 5.36 9.82
N LEU A 62 -3.48 6.07 8.70
CA LEU A 62 -4.55 6.92 8.17
C LEU A 62 -5.77 6.10 7.75
N LEU A 63 -5.56 4.89 7.24
CA LEU A 63 -6.66 4.01 6.85
C LEU A 63 -7.48 3.53 8.07
N VAL A 64 -6.81 3.25 9.17
CA VAL A 64 -7.46 2.74 10.37
C VAL A 64 -8.29 3.81 11.06
N LEU A 65 -7.84 5.07 11.01
CA LEU A 65 -8.54 6.18 11.63
C LEU A 65 -9.64 6.67 10.68
N ARG A 66 -10.89 6.58 11.11
CA ARG A 66 -12.03 6.92 10.25
C ARG A 66 -11.97 8.33 9.64
N PRO A 67 -11.65 9.39 10.43
CA PRO A 67 -11.64 10.73 9.86
C PRO A 67 -10.62 10.93 8.75
N THR A 68 -9.57 10.11 8.72
CA THR A 68 -8.47 10.24 7.76
C THR A 68 -8.43 9.14 6.72
N PHE A 69 -9.48 8.30 6.67
CA PHE A 69 -9.51 7.18 5.73
C PHE A 69 -9.32 7.64 4.28
N ALA A 70 -10.04 8.68 3.87
CA ALA A 70 -9.96 9.18 2.50
C ALA A 70 -8.54 9.66 2.15
N ILE A 71 -7.89 10.34 3.10
CA ILE A 71 -6.51 10.80 2.92
C ILE A 71 -5.56 9.60 2.80
N GLY A 72 -5.74 8.61 3.68
CA GLY A 72 -4.94 7.38 3.64
C GLY A 72 -5.13 6.62 2.35
N ALA A 73 -6.37 6.52 1.87
CA ALA A 73 -6.67 5.85 0.61
C ALA A 73 -6.00 6.56 -0.56
N ALA A 74 -6.06 7.89 -0.60
CA ALA A 74 -5.41 8.66 -1.65
C ALA A 74 -3.91 8.47 -1.64
N LEU A 75 -3.30 8.52 -0.45
CA LEU A 75 -1.86 8.31 -0.30
C LEU A 75 -1.47 6.90 -0.75
N GLY A 76 -2.23 5.88 -0.32
CA GLY A 76 -1.96 4.49 -0.67
C GLY A 76 -2.07 4.25 -2.18
N VAL A 77 -3.09 4.81 -2.82
CA VAL A 77 -3.24 4.70 -4.28
C VAL A 77 -2.05 5.33 -4.98
N CYS A 78 -1.64 6.53 -4.54
CA CYS A 78 -0.48 7.20 -5.13
C CYS A 78 0.79 6.37 -4.99
N ILE A 79 1.02 5.77 -3.82
CA ILE A 79 2.20 4.92 -3.58
C ILE A 79 2.18 3.72 -4.52
N MET A 80 1.05 3.03 -4.61
CA MET A 80 0.97 1.80 -5.41
C MET A 80 1.01 2.09 -6.90
N VAL A 81 0.39 3.16 -7.37
CA VAL A 81 0.47 3.57 -8.78
C VAL A 81 1.92 3.91 -9.12
N ALA A 82 2.61 4.65 -8.25
CA ALA A 82 4.01 4.98 -8.45
C ALA A 82 4.88 3.72 -8.48
N ALA A 83 4.60 2.76 -7.60
CA ALA A 83 5.32 1.49 -7.57
C ALA A 83 5.11 0.69 -8.86
N ILE A 84 3.87 0.59 -9.31
CA ILE A 84 3.55 -0.12 -10.55
C ILE A 84 4.24 0.57 -11.73
N PHE A 85 4.17 1.90 -11.79
CA PHE A 85 4.83 2.67 -12.85
C PHE A 85 6.34 2.40 -12.86
N SER A 86 6.98 2.36 -11.68
CA SER A 86 8.41 2.10 -11.56
C SER A 86 8.78 0.71 -12.05
N VAL A 87 7.96 -0.30 -11.70
CA VAL A 87 8.17 -1.67 -12.14
C VAL A 87 8.05 -1.78 -13.65
N VAL A 88 7.03 -1.17 -14.23
CA VAL A 88 6.80 -1.20 -15.67
C VAL A 88 7.92 -0.47 -16.41
N LYS A 89 8.33 0.70 -15.91
CA LYS A 89 9.41 1.48 -16.50
C LYS A 89 10.73 0.70 -16.50
N ALA A 90 11.01 -0.03 -15.42
CA ALA A 90 12.21 -0.85 -15.31
C ALA A 90 12.09 -2.20 -16.00
N ARG A 91 10.91 -2.52 -16.55
CA ARG A 91 10.61 -3.82 -17.16
C ARG A 91 10.84 -4.99 -16.21
N ASP A 92 10.61 -4.77 -14.93
CA ASP A 92 10.80 -5.77 -13.87
C ASP A 92 9.44 -6.41 -13.55
N PHE A 93 8.80 -7.00 -14.54
CA PHE A 93 7.41 -7.45 -14.46
C PHE A 93 7.19 -8.53 -13.41
N SER A 94 8.24 -9.25 -13.01
CA SER A 94 8.13 -10.24 -11.94
C SER A 94 7.80 -9.60 -10.58
N ARG A 95 8.01 -8.28 -10.45
CA ARG A 95 7.78 -7.54 -9.21
C ARG A 95 6.47 -6.75 -9.21
N ILE A 96 5.62 -6.97 -10.22
CA ILE A 96 4.36 -6.22 -10.33
C ILE A 96 3.30 -6.73 -9.35
N SER A 97 3.37 -8.01 -8.96
CA SER A 97 2.32 -8.63 -8.14
C SER A 97 2.12 -7.96 -6.78
N PRO A 98 3.18 -7.68 -5.96
CA PRO A 98 2.95 -7.06 -4.67
C PRO A 98 2.21 -5.72 -4.74
N PRO A 99 2.64 -4.72 -5.55
CA PRO A 99 1.89 -3.47 -5.61
C PRO A 99 0.52 -3.64 -6.23
N ALA A 100 0.35 -4.55 -7.18
CA ALA A 100 -0.96 -4.80 -7.78
C ALA A 100 -1.93 -5.37 -6.74
N VAL A 101 -1.49 -6.31 -5.91
CA VAL A 101 -2.31 -6.89 -4.84
C VAL A 101 -2.66 -5.83 -3.80
N PHE A 102 -1.69 -5.01 -3.40
CA PHE A 102 -1.93 -3.94 -2.43
C PHE A 102 -2.94 -2.94 -2.98
N LEU A 103 -2.80 -2.55 -4.24
CA LEU A 103 -3.73 -1.63 -4.88
C LEU A 103 -5.14 -2.23 -4.93
N LEU A 104 -5.25 -3.52 -5.27
CA LEU A 104 -6.54 -4.19 -5.32
C LEU A 104 -7.21 -4.21 -3.95
N LEU A 105 -6.46 -4.56 -2.89
CA LEU A 105 -6.99 -4.56 -1.54
C LEU A 105 -7.49 -3.17 -1.14
N LEU A 106 -6.73 -2.15 -1.49
CA LEU A 106 -7.09 -0.77 -1.17
C LEU A 106 -8.33 -0.33 -1.92
N LEU A 107 -8.43 -0.68 -3.21
CA LEU A 107 -9.62 -0.35 -4.02
C LEU A 107 -10.87 -1.06 -3.49
N ILE A 108 -10.74 -2.30 -3.04
CA ILE A 108 -11.84 -3.02 -2.41
C ILE A 108 -12.28 -2.30 -1.13
N ALA A 109 -11.32 -1.88 -0.30
CA ALA A 109 -11.61 -1.15 0.92
C ALA A 109 -12.35 0.17 0.62
N VAL A 110 -11.88 0.91 -0.38
CA VAL A 110 -12.51 2.17 -0.79
C VAL A 110 -13.93 1.91 -1.29
N PHE A 111 -14.10 0.91 -2.14
CA PHE A 111 -15.41 0.58 -2.70
C PHE A 111 -16.41 0.22 -1.59
N VAL A 112 -16.02 -0.65 -0.66
CA VAL A 112 -16.90 -1.09 0.42
C VAL A 112 -17.20 0.06 1.39
N GLN A 113 -16.20 0.91 1.65
CA GLN A 113 -16.37 2.02 2.60
C GLN A 113 -17.34 3.08 2.07
N PHE A 114 -17.35 3.33 0.78
CA PHE A 114 -18.19 4.36 0.17
C PHE A 114 -19.45 3.83 -0.53
N SER A 115 -19.68 2.52 -0.45
CA SER A 115 -20.92 1.95 -0.96
C SER A 115 -21.97 1.90 0.16
#